data_2399e05608c270042421859c9d9c7e32
#
_entry.id   2399e05608c270042421859c9d9c7e32
#
_cell.length_a   1.000
_cell.length_b   1.000
_cell.length_c   1.000
_cell.angle_alpha   90.00
_cell.angle_beta   90.00
_cell.angle_gamma   90.00
#
_symmetry.space_group_name_H-M   'P 1'
#
loop_
_entity.id
_entity.type
_entity.pdbx_description
1 polymer ?
#
loop_
_entity_poly.entity_id
_entity_poly.type
_entity_poly.pdbx_seq_one_letter_code
_entity_poly.pdbx_strand_id
1 'polypeptide(L)'
;MPMAAPAGQWTIGGLLETAGGFLREKGFESPRLDAELLLAETLGLDRIQLYTQYDRPLTTAEVDRYRALIARRAAHEPVAYILGRAHFRRMSLEVGPGVLIPRPETEELVEAALELLVRRPPWDDPGKVGAGTGRPGRPLVADAGTGSGAIALSLAQEAGARVLATDTSTEALAVAARNAAALGLDDLVELVTADLLSGVGDGTLHLVVSNPPYVTSGEIAGVAPDIRLFEPAAALDAGPDGLDAIRRLLPEAARALRPGGSVLLEVGDRQAAAVEALALESGFAAVTIHKDLSGKERIVEATLPGALVLAAESLDERRLAALRGALEAGAVIGVPTDTVYGLAARWDSAAGMQALLAAKGRSPQQSVAALFASVDDVKRLLPDLKPAAARVMEALLPGPYTFVVSTSVARAPAVGTADSLGVRVPDHAALLEVLGRLGAPLAATSANKTGEKDPTGVEDVDPLVLASCSVALTAPAGAGVAGTASTVVDLRPLSAGAAPAVLREGAVPGAQVLDRIAALGL
;
A
#
# COMPACT_ATOMS: atom_id res chain seq x y z
N MET A 1 10.01 46.44 20.75
CA MET A 1 10.22 46.83 19.35
C MET A 1 10.28 48.33 19.23
N PRO A 2 11.36 48.98 18.77
CA PRO A 2 11.35 50.38 18.45
C PRO A 2 10.82 50.57 17.04
N MET A 3 9.53 50.44 16.83
CA MET A 3 8.85 51.00 15.66
C MET A 3 8.35 52.37 16.01
N ALA A 4 9.28 53.35 16.13
CA ALA A 4 8.89 54.76 16.13
C ALA A 4 8.16 55.02 14.81
N ALA A 5 6.97 55.64 14.87
CA ALA A 5 6.25 56.02 13.66
C ALA A 5 7.19 56.90 12.81
N PRO A 6 7.38 56.61 11.50
CA PRO A 6 7.97 57.61 10.61
C PRO A 6 7.10 58.87 10.68
N ALA A 7 7.65 60.01 10.25
CA ALA A 7 6.90 61.29 10.21
C ALA A 7 5.75 61.24 9.18
N GLY A 8 4.86 60.26 9.30
CA GLY A 8 3.75 59.95 8.41
C GLY A 8 2.95 58.73 8.87
N GLN A 9 1.79 58.50 8.25
CA GLN A 9 0.92 57.34 8.51
C GLN A 9 1.58 56.07 7.95
N TRP A 10 1.54 54.96 8.72
CA TRP A 10 2.02 53.66 8.24
C TRP A 10 1.19 53.19 7.05
N THR A 11 1.88 52.64 6.01
CA THR A 11 1.23 51.92 4.92
C THR A 11 1.52 50.42 5.05
N ILE A 12 0.77 49.57 4.33
CA ILE A 12 1.03 48.11 4.24
C ILE A 12 2.48 47.84 3.89
N GLY A 13 2.98 48.46 2.81
CA GLY A 13 4.35 48.29 2.35
C GLY A 13 5.40 48.68 3.36
N GLY A 14 5.28 49.88 3.94
CA GLY A 14 6.24 50.38 4.95
C GLY A 14 6.28 49.49 6.21
N LEU A 15 5.13 48.96 6.62
CA LEU A 15 5.06 48.08 7.78
C LEU A 15 5.66 46.70 7.50
N LEU A 16 5.43 46.14 6.30
CA LEU A 16 6.04 44.86 5.84
C LEU A 16 7.57 44.97 5.74
N GLU A 17 8.08 46.06 5.17
CA GLU A 17 9.53 46.25 5.04
C GLU A 17 10.20 46.34 6.42
N THR A 18 9.60 47.09 7.32
CA THR A 18 10.12 47.28 8.68
C THR A 18 10.08 45.98 9.48
N ALA A 19 8.96 45.26 9.45
CA ALA A 19 8.82 43.99 10.16
C ALA A 19 9.71 42.89 9.59
N GLY A 20 9.76 42.78 8.26
CA GLY A 20 10.64 41.84 7.58
C GLY A 20 12.13 42.09 7.85
N GLY A 21 12.53 43.38 7.90
CA GLY A 21 13.86 43.79 8.33
C GLY A 21 14.18 43.37 9.77
N PHE A 22 13.27 43.66 10.69
CA PHE A 22 13.40 43.33 12.11
C PHE A 22 13.50 41.81 12.35
N LEU A 23 12.66 40.99 11.69
CA LEU A 23 12.71 39.54 11.84
C LEU A 23 14.01 38.97 11.21
N ARG A 24 14.50 39.56 10.13
CA ARG A 24 15.79 39.19 9.53
C ARG A 24 16.95 39.43 10.47
N GLU A 25 16.99 40.59 11.14
CA GLU A 25 18.00 40.89 12.15
C GLU A 25 17.96 39.92 13.35
N LYS A 26 16.79 39.32 13.62
CA LYS A 26 16.59 38.29 14.64
C LYS A 26 17.00 36.89 14.17
N GLY A 27 17.39 36.71 12.90
CA GLY A 27 17.88 35.43 12.38
C GLY A 27 16.79 34.47 11.89
N PHE A 28 15.56 34.93 11.64
CA PHE A 28 14.53 34.08 11.08
C PHE A 28 14.81 33.73 9.60
N GLU A 29 14.54 32.50 9.20
CA GLU A 29 14.82 31.98 7.84
C GLU A 29 13.91 32.64 6.78
N SER A 30 12.63 32.83 7.10
CA SER A 30 11.61 33.34 6.18
C SER A 30 10.97 34.66 6.67
N PRO A 31 11.77 35.70 7.01
CA PRO A 31 11.30 36.87 7.74
C PRO A 31 10.23 37.67 6.99
N ARG A 32 10.29 37.71 5.64
CA ARG A 32 9.30 38.41 4.82
C ARG A 32 7.98 37.64 4.77
N LEU A 33 8.03 36.33 4.59
CA LEU A 33 6.84 35.49 4.58
C LEU A 33 6.10 35.55 5.93
N ASP A 34 6.85 35.46 7.02
CA ASP A 34 6.30 35.57 8.38
C ASP A 34 5.59 36.93 8.55
N ALA A 35 6.23 38.03 8.14
CA ALA A 35 5.65 39.36 8.20
C ALA A 35 4.37 39.49 7.36
N GLU A 36 4.35 38.94 6.15
CA GLU A 36 3.20 38.94 5.25
C GLU A 36 2.01 38.15 5.82
N LEU A 37 2.25 36.94 6.32
CA LEU A 37 1.20 36.08 6.91
C LEU A 37 0.53 36.78 8.13
N LEU A 38 1.33 37.33 9.02
CA LEU A 38 0.85 38.00 10.21
C LEU A 38 0.13 39.31 9.87
N LEU A 39 0.55 40.05 8.83
CA LEU A 39 -0.15 41.27 8.42
C LEU A 39 -1.46 40.94 7.69
N ALA A 40 -1.47 39.91 6.84
CA ALA A 40 -2.68 39.43 6.18
C ALA A 40 -3.76 39.06 7.20
N GLU A 41 -3.38 38.31 8.26
CA GLU A 41 -4.26 37.97 9.37
C GLU A 41 -4.78 39.22 10.08
N THR A 42 -3.90 40.16 10.37
CA THR A 42 -4.26 41.41 11.09
C THR A 42 -5.31 42.22 10.35
N LEU A 43 -5.23 42.22 9.00
CA LEU A 43 -6.07 43.03 8.12
C LEU A 43 -7.30 42.29 7.58
N GLY A 44 -7.37 40.95 7.76
CA GLY A 44 -8.38 40.11 7.14
C GLY A 44 -8.26 40.08 5.59
N LEU A 45 -7.03 40.12 5.08
CA LEU A 45 -6.71 40.16 3.67
C LEU A 45 -5.95 38.89 3.24
N ASP A 46 -6.06 38.53 1.96
CA ASP A 46 -5.14 37.55 1.35
C ASP A 46 -3.77 38.19 1.08
N ARG A 47 -2.71 37.37 1.05
CA ARG A 47 -1.34 37.83 0.75
C ARG A 47 -1.23 38.63 -0.54
N ILE A 48 -1.95 38.25 -1.59
CA ILE A 48 -1.98 38.98 -2.87
C ILE A 48 -2.55 40.39 -2.67
N GLN A 49 -3.56 40.53 -1.83
CA GLN A 49 -4.18 41.82 -1.53
C GLN A 49 -3.25 42.79 -0.80
N LEU A 50 -2.26 42.28 -0.04
CA LEU A 50 -1.22 43.14 0.54
C LEU A 50 -0.42 43.88 -0.52
N TYR A 51 -0.16 43.24 -1.66
CA TYR A 51 0.57 43.84 -2.78
C TYR A 51 -0.29 44.75 -3.64
N THR A 52 -1.56 44.40 -3.83
CA THR A 52 -2.48 45.27 -4.59
C THR A 52 -2.89 46.51 -3.83
N GLN A 53 -2.74 46.50 -2.50
CA GLN A 53 -3.06 47.62 -1.61
C GLN A 53 -1.81 48.14 -0.88
N TYR A 54 -0.64 48.05 -1.51
CA TYR A 54 0.67 48.33 -0.87
C TYR A 54 0.78 49.70 -0.22
N ASP A 55 0.19 50.72 -0.86
CA ASP A 55 0.19 52.10 -0.37
C ASP A 55 -1.01 52.43 0.54
N ARG A 56 -1.88 51.47 0.86
CA ARG A 56 -3.02 51.64 1.75
C ARG A 56 -2.51 52.11 3.13
N PRO A 57 -3.01 53.24 3.64
CA PRO A 57 -2.69 53.67 4.98
C PRO A 57 -3.35 52.78 6.02
N LEU A 58 -2.66 52.57 7.13
CA LEU A 58 -3.09 51.72 8.24
C LEU A 58 -3.52 52.58 9.43
N THR A 59 -4.53 52.13 10.14
CA THR A 59 -4.98 52.71 11.40
C THR A 59 -4.02 52.34 12.53
N THR A 60 -3.99 53.16 13.60
CA THR A 60 -3.21 52.85 14.80
C THR A 60 -3.59 51.50 15.40
N ALA A 61 -4.86 51.12 15.41
CA ALA A 61 -5.33 49.85 15.91
C ALA A 61 -4.83 48.64 15.09
N GLU A 62 -4.75 48.76 13.74
CA GLU A 62 -4.19 47.72 12.87
C GLU A 62 -2.68 47.58 13.14
N VAL A 63 -1.97 48.70 13.24
CA VAL A 63 -0.52 48.68 13.53
C VAL A 63 -0.24 48.06 14.90
N ASP A 64 -1.00 48.39 15.93
CA ASP A 64 -0.78 47.89 17.28
C ASP A 64 -1.10 46.39 17.37
N ARG A 65 -2.16 45.90 16.72
CA ARG A 65 -2.44 44.45 16.59
C ARG A 65 -1.31 43.74 15.92
N TYR A 66 -0.85 44.24 14.78
CA TYR A 66 0.27 43.64 14.05
C TYR A 66 1.56 43.60 14.88
N ARG A 67 1.89 44.67 15.58
CA ARG A 67 3.04 44.72 16.49
C ARG A 67 2.99 43.65 17.57
N ALA A 68 1.82 43.36 18.11
CA ALA A 68 1.65 42.32 19.10
C ALA A 68 1.97 40.93 18.50
N LEU A 69 1.53 40.63 17.24
CA LEU A 69 1.85 39.38 16.56
C LEU A 69 3.35 39.27 16.22
N ILE A 70 3.97 40.35 15.72
CA ILE A 70 5.40 40.37 15.46
C ILE A 70 6.21 40.23 16.76
N ALA A 71 5.76 40.73 17.88
CA ALA A 71 6.43 40.53 19.17
C ALA A 71 6.41 39.05 19.61
N ARG A 72 5.28 38.35 19.41
CA ARG A 72 5.17 36.92 19.64
C ARG A 72 6.16 36.14 18.72
N ARG A 73 6.18 36.45 17.43
CA ARG A 73 7.11 35.82 16.48
C ARG A 73 8.58 36.08 16.83
N ALA A 74 8.89 37.31 17.24
CA ALA A 74 10.24 37.70 17.69
C ALA A 74 10.69 36.99 18.98
N ALA A 75 9.76 36.43 19.74
CA ALA A 75 10.00 35.52 20.86
C ALA A 75 10.08 34.05 20.41
N HIS A 76 10.22 33.78 19.12
CA HIS A 76 10.26 32.47 18.46
C HIS A 76 8.95 31.68 18.46
N GLU A 77 7.79 32.28 18.81
CA GLU A 77 6.52 31.58 18.66
C GLU A 77 6.27 31.25 17.16
N PRO A 78 5.93 30.00 16.80
CA PRO A 78 5.67 29.61 15.42
C PRO A 78 4.51 30.42 14.81
N VAL A 79 4.63 30.83 13.56
CA VAL A 79 3.57 31.57 12.85
C VAL A 79 2.25 30.79 12.88
N ALA A 80 2.29 29.48 12.67
CA ALA A 80 1.10 28.62 12.72
C ALA A 80 0.38 28.69 14.08
N TYR A 81 1.11 28.74 15.18
CA TYR A 81 0.51 28.91 16.52
C TYR A 81 -0.03 30.32 16.75
N ILE A 82 0.66 31.33 16.22
CA ILE A 82 0.19 32.72 16.29
C ILE A 82 -1.14 32.87 15.55
N LEU A 83 -1.27 32.21 14.40
CA LEU A 83 -2.47 32.21 13.55
C LEU A 83 -3.54 31.20 14.01
N GLY A 84 -3.18 30.21 14.85
CA GLY A 84 -4.06 29.15 15.29
C GLY A 84 -4.35 28.10 14.20
N ARG A 85 -3.65 28.13 13.06
CA ARG A 85 -3.88 27.21 11.94
C ARG A 85 -2.62 26.94 11.14
N ALA A 86 -2.59 25.75 10.51
CA ALA A 86 -1.58 25.33 9.53
C ALA A 86 -2.27 24.77 8.28
N HIS A 87 -1.66 24.98 7.11
CA HIS A 87 -2.09 24.31 5.89
C HIS A 87 -1.38 22.96 5.77
N PHE A 88 -2.14 21.95 5.42
CA PHE A 88 -1.62 20.62 5.12
C PHE A 88 -2.41 20.00 3.97
N ARG A 89 -1.73 19.68 2.87
CA ARG A 89 -2.37 19.22 1.62
C ARG A 89 -3.49 20.14 1.18
N ARG A 90 -4.73 19.67 1.22
CA ARG A 90 -5.93 20.44 0.82
C ARG A 90 -6.71 21.01 1.99
N MET A 91 -6.16 20.92 3.19
CA MET A 91 -6.87 21.29 4.43
C MET A 91 -6.22 22.47 5.12
N SER A 92 -7.02 23.21 5.88
CA SER A 92 -6.56 24.14 6.90
C SER A 92 -6.92 23.54 8.25
N LEU A 93 -5.91 23.17 9.03
CA LEU A 93 -6.06 22.49 10.31
C LEU A 93 -5.84 23.48 11.45
N GLU A 94 -6.65 23.39 12.49
CA GLU A 94 -6.38 24.06 13.76
C GLU A 94 -5.11 23.46 14.39
N VAL A 95 -4.22 24.32 14.84
CA VAL A 95 -3.00 23.95 15.58
C VAL A 95 -2.75 24.93 16.71
N GLY A 96 -2.02 24.49 17.72
CA GLY A 96 -1.65 25.29 18.87
C GLY A 96 -0.72 24.53 19.81
N PRO A 97 -0.35 25.12 20.96
CA PRO A 97 0.42 24.40 21.97
C PRO A 97 -0.21 23.04 22.27
N GLY A 98 0.59 21.99 22.28
CA GLY A 98 0.13 20.61 22.52
C GLY A 98 0.08 19.73 21.29
N VAL A 99 0.21 20.25 20.06
CA VAL A 99 0.32 19.45 18.84
C VAL A 99 1.51 19.85 17.98
N LEU A 100 2.17 18.89 17.36
CA LEU A 100 3.18 19.14 16.35
C LEU A 100 2.53 19.88 15.16
N ILE A 101 3.18 20.93 14.66
CA ILE A 101 2.74 21.58 13.43
C ILE A 101 3.00 20.62 12.26
N PRO A 102 1.99 20.27 11.43
CA PRO A 102 2.18 19.39 10.27
C PRO A 102 3.29 19.88 9.35
N ARG A 103 4.19 18.96 8.93
CA ARG A 103 5.36 19.27 8.10
C ARG A 103 5.09 18.97 6.64
N PRO A 104 5.71 19.70 5.70
CA PRO A 104 5.60 19.40 4.27
C PRO A 104 6.05 17.97 3.92
N GLU A 105 7.08 17.45 4.57
CA GLU A 105 7.60 16.09 4.38
C GLU A 105 6.54 15.03 4.71
N THR A 106 5.67 15.30 5.69
CA THR A 106 4.56 14.40 6.06
C THR A 106 3.48 14.32 4.98
N GLU A 107 3.39 15.31 4.07
CA GLU A 107 2.50 15.23 2.91
C GLU A 107 2.92 14.11 1.94
N GLU A 108 4.23 13.86 1.82
CA GLU A 108 4.77 12.76 1.02
C GLU A 108 4.47 11.38 1.64
N LEU A 109 4.49 11.28 2.98
CA LEU A 109 4.04 10.08 3.69
C LEU A 109 2.56 9.77 3.38
N VAL A 110 1.71 10.78 3.39
CA VAL A 110 0.29 10.62 3.00
C VAL A 110 0.17 10.20 1.54
N GLU A 111 0.95 10.79 0.64
CA GLU A 111 0.92 10.41 -0.79
C GLU A 111 1.29 8.95 -1.00
N ALA A 112 2.38 8.48 -0.38
CA ALA A 112 2.79 7.09 -0.41
C ALA A 112 1.70 6.15 0.15
N ALA A 113 1.03 6.56 1.23
CA ALA A 113 -0.09 5.81 1.81
C ALA A 113 -1.30 5.74 0.85
N LEU A 114 -1.64 6.84 0.19
CA LEU A 114 -2.72 6.89 -0.81
C LEU A 114 -2.41 6.02 -2.02
N GLU A 115 -1.19 6.07 -2.55
CA GLU A 115 -0.75 5.20 -3.63
C GLU A 115 -0.88 3.72 -3.25
N LEU A 116 -0.47 3.35 -2.03
CA LEU A 116 -0.57 1.99 -1.53
C LEU A 116 -2.03 1.54 -1.45
N LEU A 117 -2.92 2.40 -0.95
CA LEU A 117 -4.34 2.13 -0.86
C LEU A 117 -5.00 1.96 -2.26
N VAL A 118 -4.52 2.65 -3.28
CA VAL A 118 -4.99 2.49 -4.68
C VAL A 118 -4.45 1.20 -5.31
N ARG A 119 -3.22 0.80 -5.02
CA ARG A 119 -2.58 -0.41 -5.59
C ARG A 119 -3.19 -1.72 -5.10
N ARG A 120 -3.98 -1.73 -4.02
CA ARG A 120 -4.52 -2.92 -3.35
C ARG A 120 -6.04 -2.90 -3.18
N PRO A 121 -6.86 -2.84 -4.24
CA PRO A 121 -8.29 -3.09 -4.14
C PRO A 121 -8.59 -4.59 -4.37
N PRO A 122 -9.75 -5.12 -3.93
CA PRO A 122 -10.75 -4.49 -3.07
C PRO A 122 -10.50 -4.78 -1.58
N TRP A 123 -10.79 -3.78 -0.76
CA TRP A 123 -10.70 -3.87 0.70
C TRP A 123 -11.95 -4.56 1.24
N ASP A 124 -12.07 -5.89 1.09
CA ASP A 124 -13.20 -6.64 1.61
C ASP A 124 -13.00 -6.95 3.09
N ASP A 125 -14.02 -6.64 3.88
CA ASP A 125 -14.16 -7.09 5.26
C ASP A 125 -14.51 -8.60 5.22
N PRO A 126 -13.58 -9.51 5.57
CA PRO A 126 -13.86 -10.95 5.53
C PRO A 126 -14.98 -11.38 6.49
N GLY A 127 -15.47 -10.48 7.35
CA GLY A 127 -16.61 -10.70 8.26
C GLY A 127 -17.97 -10.34 7.68
N LYS A 128 -18.05 -9.70 6.49
CA LYS A 128 -19.30 -9.21 5.88
C LYS A 128 -19.55 -9.71 4.46
N VAL A 129 -19.10 -10.88 4.10
CA VAL A 129 -19.59 -11.59 2.91
C VAL A 129 -21.01 -12.08 3.23
N GLY A 130 -22.02 -11.25 2.94
CA GLY A 130 -23.41 -11.67 3.19
C GLY A 130 -24.50 -10.61 3.14
N ALA A 131 -24.20 -9.36 2.81
CA ALA A 131 -25.26 -8.37 2.64
C ALA A 131 -25.03 -7.54 1.36
N GLY A 132 -25.67 -7.96 0.29
CA GLY A 132 -25.80 -7.43 -1.06
C GLY A 132 -25.84 -5.92 -1.27
N THR A 133 -24.80 -5.18 -0.91
CA THR A 133 -24.73 -3.72 -1.17
C THR A 133 -23.69 -3.32 -2.20
N GLY A 134 -22.99 -4.24 -2.86
CA GLY A 134 -22.16 -3.94 -4.04
C GLY A 134 -21.13 -2.78 -3.93
N ARG A 135 -20.87 -2.27 -2.72
CA ARG A 135 -19.85 -1.26 -2.48
C ARG A 135 -18.59 -1.94 -1.93
N PRO A 136 -17.41 -1.69 -2.54
CA PRO A 136 -16.16 -2.17 -1.95
C PRO A 136 -16.03 -1.66 -0.51
N GLY A 137 -15.57 -2.52 0.39
CA GLY A 137 -15.31 -2.16 1.78
C GLY A 137 -14.32 -0.99 1.85
N ARG A 138 -14.43 -0.17 2.90
CA ARG A 138 -13.46 0.90 3.14
C ARG A 138 -12.22 0.33 3.81
N PRO A 139 -11.00 0.73 3.41
CA PRO A 139 -9.81 0.30 4.12
C PRO A 139 -9.83 0.79 5.58
N LEU A 140 -9.45 -0.08 6.51
CA LEU A 140 -9.24 0.28 7.91
C LEU A 140 -7.76 0.60 8.11
N VAL A 141 -7.47 1.84 8.44
CA VAL A 141 -6.11 2.38 8.61
C VAL A 141 -5.92 2.84 10.05
N ALA A 142 -4.73 2.69 10.60
CA ALA A 142 -4.36 3.37 11.85
C ALA A 142 -3.37 4.50 11.58
N ASP A 143 -3.58 5.63 12.25
CA ASP A 143 -2.62 6.75 12.37
C ASP A 143 -2.13 6.79 13.82
N ALA A 144 -0.90 6.30 14.05
CA ALA A 144 -0.33 6.20 15.38
C ALA A 144 0.48 7.46 15.73
N GLY A 145 0.06 8.17 16.78
CA GLY A 145 0.59 9.50 17.11
C GLY A 145 -0.02 10.59 16.22
N THR A 146 -1.34 10.64 16.16
CA THR A 146 -2.08 11.45 15.17
C THR A 146 -1.90 12.97 15.32
N GLY A 147 -1.53 13.44 16.50
CA GLY A 147 -1.32 14.88 16.75
C GLY A 147 -2.55 15.73 16.42
N SER A 148 -2.42 16.63 15.45
CA SER A 148 -3.53 17.46 14.95
C SER A 148 -4.54 16.72 14.07
N GLY A 149 -4.32 15.44 13.77
CA GLY A 149 -5.12 14.65 12.86
C GLY A 149 -4.70 14.75 11.39
N ALA A 150 -3.59 15.37 11.07
CA ALA A 150 -3.20 15.70 9.69
C ALA A 150 -3.17 14.49 8.77
N ILE A 151 -2.54 13.37 9.17
CA ILE A 151 -2.48 12.14 8.39
C ILE A 151 -3.86 11.47 8.33
N ALA A 152 -4.50 11.25 9.49
CA ALA A 152 -5.79 10.59 9.58
C ALA A 152 -6.86 11.26 8.71
N LEU A 153 -6.97 12.60 8.81
CA LEU A 153 -7.97 13.39 8.08
C LEU A 153 -7.70 13.40 6.58
N SER A 154 -6.42 13.42 6.16
CA SER A 154 -6.06 13.32 4.74
C SER A 154 -6.48 11.98 4.15
N LEU A 155 -6.19 10.86 4.83
CA LEU A 155 -6.55 9.52 4.38
C LEU A 155 -8.06 9.30 4.35
N ALA A 156 -8.78 9.85 5.35
CA ALA A 156 -10.24 9.83 5.37
C ALA A 156 -10.84 10.65 4.21
N GLN A 157 -10.32 11.85 3.96
CA GLN A 157 -10.84 12.75 2.94
C GLN A 157 -10.53 12.27 1.51
N GLU A 158 -9.29 11.84 1.24
CA GLU A 158 -8.81 11.57 -0.12
C GLU A 158 -9.03 10.11 -0.56
N ALA A 159 -8.96 9.14 0.38
CA ALA A 159 -9.20 7.72 0.09
C ALA A 159 -10.54 7.19 0.60
N GLY A 160 -11.29 7.97 1.37
CA GLY A 160 -12.51 7.49 2.03
C GLY A 160 -12.22 6.37 3.06
N ALA A 161 -11.00 6.30 3.58
CA ALA A 161 -10.60 5.31 4.56
C ALA A 161 -11.35 5.52 5.89
N ARG A 162 -11.58 4.41 6.62
CA ARG A 162 -11.87 4.48 8.06
C ARG A 162 -10.55 4.52 8.80
N VAL A 163 -10.36 5.53 9.61
CA VAL A 163 -9.08 5.72 10.29
C VAL A 163 -9.27 5.67 11.80
N LEU A 164 -8.51 4.78 12.44
CA LEU A 164 -8.31 4.76 13.88
C LEU A 164 -7.09 5.65 14.17
N ALA A 165 -7.34 6.81 14.75
CA ALA A 165 -6.30 7.79 15.06
C ALA A 165 -5.99 7.75 16.56
N THR A 166 -4.78 7.35 16.91
CA THR A 166 -4.36 7.20 18.31
C THR A 166 -3.35 8.26 18.71
N ASP A 167 -3.42 8.69 19.95
CA ASP A 167 -2.42 9.57 20.58
C ASP A 167 -2.44 9.38 22.11
N THR A 168 -1.32 9.59 22.76
CA THR A 168 -1.25 9.61 24.23
C THR A 168 -1.75 10.92 24.82
N SER A 169 -1.71 12.01 24.04
CA SER A 169 -2.11 13.35 24.43
C SER A 169 -3.62 13.57 24.21
N THR A 170 -4.37 13.71 25.29
CA THR A 170 -5.79 14.10 25.20
C THR A 170 -5.98 15.49 24.63
N GLU A 171 -4.98 16.38 24.76
CA GLU A 171 -4.99 17.72 24.17
C GLU A 171 -4.85 17.64 22.64
N ALA A 172 -3.95 16.77 22.14
CA ALA A 172 -3.79 16.51 20.71
C ALA A 172 -5.08 15.94 20.11
N LEU A 173 -5.68 14.94 20.76
CA LEU A 173 -6.95 14.34 20.33
C LEU A 173 -8.10 15.37 20.34
N ALA A 174 -8.12 16.31 21.28
CA ALA A 174 -9.11 17.38 21.27
C ALA A 174 -8.95 18.33 20.07
N VAL A 175 -7.72 18.62 19.64
CA VAL A 175 -7.43 19.38 18.41
C VAL A 175 -7.87 18.57 17.19
N ALA A 176 -7.48 17.29 17.10
CA ALA A 176 -7.87 16.40 16.00
C ALA A 176 -9.39 16.26 15.87
N ALA A 177 -10.12 16.19 16.99
CA ALA A 177 -11.58 16.17 17.02
C ALA A 177 -12.20 17.44 16.43
N ARG A 178 -11.69 18.62 16.79
CA ARG A 178 -12.17 19.88 16.20
C ARG A 178 -11.88 19.97 14.70
N ASN A 179 -10.73 19.48 14.28
CA ASN A 179 -10.37 19.40 12.86
C ASN A 179 -11.28 18.43 12.11
N ALA A 180 -11.56 17.25 12.67
CA ALA A 180 -12.48 16.28 12.08
C ALA A 180 -13.89 16.88 11.90
N ALA A 181 -14.41 17.50 12.94
CA ALA A 181 -15.73 18.15 12.92
C ALA A 181 -15.79 19.29 11.89
N ALA A 182 -14.75 20.16 11.85
CA ALA A 182 -14.69 21.26 10.90
C ALA A 182 -14.67 20.79 9.42
N LEU A 183 -14.13 19.60 9.17
CA LEU A 183 -14.04 18.99 7.84
C LEU A 183 -15.21 18.02 7.53
N GLY A 184 -16.08 17.71 8.50
CA GLY A 184 -17.18 16.77 8.36
C GLY A 184 -16.70 15.31 8.17
N LEU A 185 -15.63 14.92 8.86
CA LEU A 185 -14.98 13.61 8.77
C LEU A 185 -15.16 12.75 10.03
N ASP A 186 -15.99 13.18 10.99
CA ASP A 186 -16.23 12.48 12.26
C ASP A 186 -16.68 11.03 12.09
N ASP A 187 -17.46 10.73 11.04
CA ASP A 187 -17.93 9.39 10.76
C ASP A 187 -16.82 8.45 10.21
N LEU A 188 -15.68 8.99 9.81
CA LEU A 188 -14.58 8.26 9.20
C LEU A 188 -13.37 8.13 10.12
N VAL A 189 -13.19 9.03 11.08
CA VAL A 189 -12.02 9.07 11.96
C VAL A 189 -12.46 8.80 13.40
N GLU A 190 -12.00 7.68 13.95
CA GLU A 190 -12.18 7.32 15.34
C GLU A 190 -10.94 7.74 16.15
N LEU A 191 -11.11 8.60 17.12
CA LEU A 191 -10.04 9.14 17.96
C LEU A 191 -9.96 8.37 19.27
N VAL A 192 -8.80 7.81 19.60
CA VAL A 192 -8.60 6.96 20.77
C VAL A 192 -7.36 7.37 21.54
N THR A 193 -7.51 7.58 22.86
CA THR A 193 -6.36 7.77 23.74
C THR A 193 -5.67 6.43 23.93
N ALA A 194 -4.53 6.25 23.30
CA ALA A 194 -3.73 5.03 23.37
C ALA A 194 -2.24 5.33 23.14
N ASP A 195 -1.40 4.50 23.72
CA ASP A 195 0.03 4.51 23.42
C ASP A 195 0.26 3.63 22.19
N LEU A 196 0.64 4.25 21.09
CA LEU A 196 0.79 3.63 19.76
C LEU A 196 -0.47 2.83 19.37
N LEU A 197 -0.37 1.51 19.19
CA LEU A 197 -1.47 0.63 18.79
C LEU A 197 -1.96 -0.26 19.94
N SER A 198 -1.72 0.16 21.19
CA SER A 198 -2.20 -0.60 22.35
C SER A 198 -3.74 -0.70 22.32
N GLY A 199 -4.25 -1.93 22.54
CA GLY A 199 -5.69 -2.21 22.49
C GLY A 199 -6.27 -2.42 21.07
N VAL A 200 -5.51 -2.22 20.02
CA VAL A 200 -5.93 -2.56 18.66
C VAL A 200 -5.94 -4.08 18.49
N GLY A 201 -7.01 -4.62 17.90
CA GLY A 201 -7.17 -6.07 17.66
C GLY A 201 -6.16 -6.62 16.65
N ASP A 202 -5.78 -7.89 16.82
CA ASP A 202 -4.82 -8.57 15.95
C ASP A 202 -5.41 -8.78 14.55
N GLY A 203 -4.58 -8.55 13.52
CA GLY A 203 -4.94 -8.82 12.13
C GLY A 203 -6.12 -8.02 11.59
N THR A 204 -6.42 -6.84 12.14
CA THR A 204 -7.59 -6.04 11.75
C THR A 204 -7.28 -4.94 10.75
N LEU A 205 -6.07 -4.37 10.80
CA LEU A 205 -5.70 -3.21 10.01
C LEU A 205 -5.17 -3.58 8.62
N HIS A 206 -5.46 -2.74 7.66
CA HIS A 206 -4.92 -2.82 6.31
C HIS A 206 -3.58 -2.08 6.19
N LEU A 207 -3.49 -0.95 6.89
CA LEU A 207 -2.36 -0.05 6.85
C LEU A 207 -2.17 0.61 8.22
N VAL A 208 -0.93 0.77 8.63
CA VAL A 208 -0.52 1.64 9.74
C VAL A 208 0.31 2.77 9.15
N VAL A 209 0.02 3.99 9.52
CA VAL A 209 0.81 5.17 9.14
C VAL A 209 1.23 5.88 10.42
N SER A 210 2.44 6.40 10.47
CA SER A 210 2.89 7.20 11.61
C SER A 210 4.01 8.15 11.20
N ASN A 211 3.94 9.36 11.75
CA ASN A 211 5.10 10.25 11.88
C ASN A 211 5.52 10.24 13.36
N PRO A 212 6.28 9.23 13.81
CA PRO A 212 6.69 9.12 15.19
C PRO A 212 7.80 10.12 15.52
N PRO A 213 8.04 10.46 16.79
CA PRO A 213 9.24 11.21 17.17
C PRO A 213 10.49 10.44 16.69
N TYR A 214 11.46 11.18 16.15
CA TYR A 214 12.70 10.62 15.59
C TYR A 214 13.96 11.43 15.92
N VAL A 215 13.83 12.54 16.63
CA VAL A 215 14.99 13.36 17.04
C VAL A 215 15.70 12.70 18.21
N THR A 216 17.02 12.54 18.13
CA THR A 216 17.76 12.00 19.25
C THR A 216 17.79 12.97 20.42
N SER A 217 17.81 12.45 21.67
CA SER A 217 17.88 13.31 22.87
C SER A 217 19.09 14.26 22.84
N GLY A 218 20.19 13.84 22.19
CA GLY A 218 21.39 14.67 22.03
C GLY A 218 21.23 15.81 21.04
N GLU A 219 20.36 15.68 20.05
CA GLU A 219 20.12 16.68 19.00
C GLU A 219 19.07 17.72 19.41
N ILE A 220 18.22 17.45 20.41
CA ILE A 220 17.15 18.37 20.87
C ILE A 220 17.65 19.79 21.12
N ALA A 221 18.83 19.93 21.72
CA ALA A 221 19.43 21.24 22.00
C ALA A 221 19.75 22.05 20.73
N GLY A 222 20.00 21.37 19.60
CA GLY A 222 20.29 21.94 18.29
C GLY A 222 19.05 22.21 17.42
N VAL A 223 17.87 21.75 17.83
CA VAL A 223 16.62 21.99 17.10
C VAL A 223 16.28 23.49 17.14
N ALA A 224 15.71 23.99 16.04
CA ALA A 224 15.32 25.39 15.91
C ALA A 224 14.51 25.88 17.12
N PRO A 225 14.75 27.11 17.61
CA PRO A 225 14.15 27.60 18.83
C PRO A 225 12.62 27.59 18.83
N ASP A 226 11.98 27.83 17.69
CA ASP A 226 10.53 27.81 17.52
C ASP A 226 9.93 26.41 17.73
N ILE A 227 10.62 25.37 17.28
CA ILE A 227 10.23 23.98 17.52
C ILE A 227 10.49 23.62 18.99
N ARG A 228 11.72 23.78 19.44
CA ARG A 228 12.17 23.33 20.76
C ARG A 228 11.43 24.00 21.92
N LEU A 229 11.06 25.27 21.80
CA LEU A 229 10.45 26.06 22.88
C LEU A 229 8.91 25.96 22.92
N PHE A 230 8.27 25.63 21.80
CA PHE A 230 6.83 25.74 21.66
C PHE A 230 6.13 24.42 21.32
N GLU A 231 6.79 23.54 20.57
CA GLU A 231 6.18 22.26 20.22
C GLU A 231 6.38 21.21 21.31
N PRO A 232 5.50 20.19 21.44
CA PRO A 232 5.58 19.21 22.51
C PRO A 232 6.88 18.41 22.46
N ALA A 233 7.63 18.36 23.55
CA ALA A 233 8.88 17.61 23.62
C ALA A 233 8.66 16.11 23.33
N ALA A 234 7.53 15.54 23.77
CA ALA A 234 7.16 14.15 23.50
C ALA A 234 6.94 13.83 22.02
N ALA A 235 6.64 14.84 21.19
CA ALA A 235 6.50 14.69 19.74
C ALA A 235 7.86 14.77 19.00
N LEU A 236 8.95 15.07 19.70
CA LEU A 236 10.28 15.27 19.11
C LEU A 236 11.28 14.22 19.60
N ASP A 237 11.41 14.05 20.92
CA ASP A 237 12.43 13.21 21.55
C ASP A 237 12.11 11.73 21.41
N ALA A 238 12.97 11.01 20.72
CA ALA A 238 12.87 9.59 20.49
C ALA A 238 14.02 8.77 21.13
N GLY A 239 14.60 9.30 22.19
CA GLY A 239 15.65 8.62 22.94
C GLY A 239 17.05 8.79 22.37
N PRO A 240 18.01 8.00 22.87
CA PRO A 240 19.44 8.20 22.57
C PRO A 240 19.80 8.06 21.09
N ASP A 241 19.13 7.17 20.36
CA ASP A 241 19.36 6.88 18.94
C ASP A 241 18.22 7.33 18.02
N GLY A 242 17.17 7.94 18.59
CA GLY A 242 16.03 8.46 17.82
C GLY A 242 15.05 7.39 17.33
N LEU A 243 15.09 6.16 17.87
CA LEU A 243 14.31 5.03 17.38
C LEU A 243 13.38 4.40 18.43
N ASP A 244 13.28 4.95 19.64
CA ASP A 244 12.52 4.32 20.72
C ASP A 244 11.04 4.11 20.39
N ALA A 245 10.39 5.09 19.76
CA ALA A 245 9.00 4.99 19.33
C ALA A 245 8.83 3.95 18.21
N ILE A 246 9.72 3.96 17.22
CA ILE A 246 9.69 3.04 16.07
C ILE A 246 9.93 1.59 16.53
N ARG A 247 10.86 1.37 17.44
CA ARG A 247 11.17 0.06 18.01
C ARG A 247 9.98 -0.58 18.73
N ARG A 248 9.11 0.24 19.32
CA ARG A 248 7.87 -0.20 19.95
C ARG A 248 6.73 -0.36 18.95
N LEU A 249 6.62 0.55 17.99
CA LEU A 249 5.53 0.57 17.02
C LEU A 249 5.58 -0.62 16.04
N LEU A 250 6.77 -1.00 15.56
CA LEU A 250 6.89 -2.04 14.54
C LEU A 250 6.33 -3.41 14.98
N PRO A 251 6.63 -3.97 16.18
CA PRO A 251 6.00 -5.21 16.65
C PRO A 251 4.48 -5.07 16.84
N GLU A 252 4.01 -3.92 17.34
CA GLU A 252 2.57 -3.67 17.50
C GLU A 252 1.87 -3.58 16.14
N ALA A 253 2.49 -2.93 15.15
CA ALA A 253 1.99 -2.87 13.78
C ALA A 253 1.95 -4.27 13.15
N ALA A 254 3.00 -5.07 13.30
CA ALA A 254 3.04 -6.45 12.80
C ALA A 254 1.90 -7.32 13.38
N ARG A 255 1.56 -7.13 14.65
CA ARG A 255 0.44 -7.80 15.31
C ARG A 255 -0.92 -7.31 14.80
N ALA A 256 -1.10 -6.00 14.69
CA ALA A 256 -2.38 -5.37 14.37
C ALA A 256 -2.72 -5.45 12.87
N LEU A 257 -1.73 -5.51 12.00
CA LEU A 257 -1.91 -5.63 10.56
C LEU A 257 -2.38 -7.04 10.19
N ARG A 258 -3.27 -7.10 9.22
CA ARG A 258 -3.64 -8.35 8.56
C ARG A 258 -2.49 -8.85 7.67
N PRO A 259 -2.48 -10.14 7.28
CA PRO A 259 -1.53 -10.63 6.27
C PRO A 259 -1.53 -9.74 5.03
N GLY A 260 -0.35 -9.35 4.55
CA GLY A 260 -0.19 -8.40 3.45
C GLY A 260 -0.44 -6.94 3.79
N GLY A 261 -0.75 -6.62 5.03
CA GLY A 261 -0.83 -5.25 5.50
C GLY A 261 0.54 -4.58 5.57
N SER A 262 0.56 -3.25 5.52
CA SER A 262 1.81 -2.48 5.54
C SER A 262 1.85 -1.46 6.65
N VAL A 263 3.06 -1.11 7.06
CA VAL A 263 3.32 0.07 7.88
C VAL A 263 4.14 1.08 7.07
N LEU A 264 3.77 2.35 7.13
CA LEU A 264 4.52 3.47 6.58
C LEU A 264 4.95 4.38 7.71
N LEU A 265 6.25 4.65 7.80
CA LEU A 265 6.86 5.47 8.85
C LEU A 265 7.64 6.62 8.26
N GLU A 266 7.39 7.85 8.72
CA GLU A 266 8.32 8.94 8.52
C GLU A 266 9.55 8.72 9.41
N VAL A 267 10.74 9.00 8.88
CA VAL A 267 12.01 8.79 9.57
C VAL A 267 12.93 10.00 9.41
N GLY A 268 13.82 10.17 10.39
CA GLY A 268 14.88 11.17 10.32
C GLY A 268 15.93 10.83 9.26
N ASP A 269 16.72 11.84 8.89
CA ASP A 269 17.85 11.67 7.99
C ASP A 269 18.80 10.57 8.52
N ARG A 270 19.18 9.59 7.68
CA ARG A 270 20.05 8.44 7.97
C ARG A 270 19.48 7.35 8.89
N GLN A 271 18.19 7.37 9.23
CA GLN A 271 17.58 6.32 10.06
C GLN A 271 17.00 5.16 9.24
N ALA A 272 16.77 5.33 7.95
CA ALA A 272 16.04 4.39 7.10
C ALA A 272 16.61 2.96 7.17
N ALA A 273 17.92 2.77 7.08
CA ALA A 273 18.55 1.46 7.15
C ALA A 273 18.38 0.77 8.52
N ALA A 274 18.41 1.54 9.62
CA ALA A 274 18.17 0.98 10.95
C ALA A 274 16.69 0.59 11.14
N VAL A 275 15.77 1.40 10.59
CA VAL A 275 14.32 1.10 10.61
C VAL A 275 14.01 -0.11 9.73
N GLU A 276 14.65 -0.27 8.58
CA GLU A 276 14.56 -1.47 7.74
C GLU A 276 14.94 -2.74 8.53
N ALA A 277 16.08 -2.71 9.23
CA ALA A 277 16.52 -3.84 10.05
C ALA A 277 15.49 -4.17 11.15
N LEU A 278 14.98 -3.17 11.87
CA LEU A 278 13.95 -3.35 12.90
C LEU A 278 12.63 -3.89 12.32
N ALA A 279 12.25 -3.47 11.12
CA ALA A 279 11.07 -3.98 10.45
C ALA A 279 11.21 -5.47 10.10
N LEU A 280 12.35 -5.89 9.55
CA LEU A 280 12.65 -7.30 9.25
C LEU A 280 12.66 -8.14 10.54
N GLU A 281 13.27 -7.66 11.62
CA GLU A 281 13.26 -8.32 12.94
C GLU A 281 11.83 -8.45 13.51
N SER A 282 10.95 -7.51 13.18
CA SER A 282 9.54 -7.50 13.62
C SER A 282 8.63 -8.40 12.76
N GLY A 283 9.18 -9.11 11.75
CA GLY A 283 8.44 -10.08 10.94
C GLY A 283 7.87 -9.50 9.63
N PHE A 284 8.22 -8.27 9.26
CA PHE A 284 7.93 -7.76 7.91
C PHE A 284 8.84 -8.46 6.89
N ALA A 285 8.29 -8.77 5.71
CA ALA A 285 8.98 -9.57 4.70
C ALA A 285 9.55 -8.72 3.55
N ALA A 286 9.04 -7.52 3.36
CA ALA A 286 9.50 -6.60 2.31
C ALA A 286 9.58 -5.19 2.88
N VAL A 287 10.67 -4.50 2.56
CA VAL A 287 10.87 -3.09 2.95
C VAL A 287 11.23 -2.28 1.71
N THR A 288 10.59 -1.13 1.57
CA THR A 288 10.87 -0.13 0.52
C THR A 288 11.15 1.21 1.17
N ILE A 289 12.24 1.85 0.77
CA ILE A 289 12.61 3.18 1.26
C ILE A 289 12.28 4.20 0.19
N HIS A 290 11.44 5.19 0.53
CA HIS A 290 11.07 6.28 -0.35
C HIS A 290 11.88 7.52 -0.01
N LYS A 291 12.24 8.30 -1.05
CA LYS A 291 12.97 9.55 -0.92
C LYS A 291 12.04 10.72 -1.13
N ASP A 292 12.28 11.78 -0.35
CA ASP A 292 11.61 13.06 -0.53
C ASP A 292 12.07 13.78 -1.82
N LEU A 293 11.39 14.88 -2.17
CA LEU A 293 11.71 15.70 -3.33
C LEU A 293 13.15 16.27 -3.29
N SER A 294 13.79 16.31 -2.13
CA SER A 294 15.20 16.69 -1.97
C SER A 294 16.18 15.52 -2.14
N GLY A 295 15.68 14.29 -2.34
CA GLY A 295 16.45 13.07 -2.51
C GLY A 295 16.88 12.40 -1.21
N LYS A 296 16.39 12.84 -0.05
CA LYS A 296 16.65 12.24 1.25
C LYS A 296 15.68 11.10 1.54
N GLU A 297 16.16 10.05 2.19
CA GLU A 297 15.34 8.93 2.66
C GLU A 297 14.44 9.40 3.81
N ARG A 298 13.12 9.38 3.61
CA ARG A 298 12.14 9.95 4.54
C ARG A 298 11.04 9.00 4.94
N ILE A 299 10.72 8.00 4.12
CA ILE A 299 9.63 7.09 4.40
C ILE A 299 10.13 5.67 4.28
N VAL A 300 9.84 4.86 5.29
CA VAL A 300 10.04 3.40 5.28
C VAL A 300 8.67 2.75 5.18
N GLU A 301 8.43 2.06 4.07
CA GLU A 301 7.28 1.18 3.85
C GLU A 301 7.73 -0.25 4.15
N ALA A 302 7.11 -0.91 5.14
CA ALA A 302 7.36 -2.31 5.42
C ALA A 302 6.05 -3.11 5.33
N THR A 303 6.10 -4.27 4.67
CA THR A 303 4.93 -5.11 4.37
C THR A 303 5.06 -6.47 5.02
N LEU A 304 4.00 -6.90 5.72
CA LEU A 304 3.91 -8.27 6.23
C LEU A 304 3.79 -9.29 5.09
N PRO A 305 4.22 -10.56 5.31
CA PRO A 305 3.90 -11.64 4.38
C PRO A 305 2.40 -11.64 4.07
N GLY A 306 2.06 -11.59 2.77
CA GLY A 306 0.70 -11.23 2.35
C GLY A 306 -0.28 -12.37 2.28
N ALA A 307 0.21 -13.59 2.30
CA ALA A 307 -0.65 -14.74 2.14
C ALA A 307 -0.88 -15.46 3.47
N LEU A 308 -2.14 -15.77 3.76
CA LEU A 308 -2.44 -16.81 4.75
C LEU A 308 -1.86 -18.13 4.21
N VAL A 309 -0.75 -18.59 4.80
CA VAL A 309 -0.11 -19.82 4.39
C VAL A 309 -0.90 -21.01 4.94
N LEU A 310 -1.42 -21.85 4.05
CA LEU A 310 -2.24 -23.03 4.41
C LEU A 310 -1.69 -24.27 3.70
N ALA A 311 -1.59 -25.37 4.42
CA ALA A 311 -1.33 -26.66 3.77
C ALA A 311 -2.55 -27.06 2.92
N ALA A 312 -2.32 -27.37 1.65
CA ALA A 312 -3.40 -27.67 0.70
C ALA A 312 -4.26 -28.86 1.16
N GLU A 313 -3.65 -29.86 1.80
CA GLU A 313 -4.33 -31.03 2.37
C GLU A 313 -5.13 -30.73 3.65
N SER A 314 -4.94 -29.57 4.27
CA SER A 314 -5.62 -29.19 5.53
C SER A 314 -6.83 -28.27 5.34
N LEU A 315 -7.30 -28.08 4.10
CA LEU A 315 -8.46 -27.24 3.80
C LEU A 315 -9.77 -27.94 4.20
N ASP A 316 -10.34 -27.54 5.33
CA ASP A 316 -11.70 -27.90 5.71
C ASP A 316 -12.74 -27.15 4.85
N GLU A 317 -14.01 -27.51 4.97
CA GLU A 317 -15.10 -26.89 4.17
C GLU A 317 -15.23 -25.37 4.41
N ARG A 318 -14.96 -24.91 5.63
CA ARG A 318 -15.04 -23.47 5.96
C ARG A 318 -13.93 -22.69 5.25
N ARG A 319 -12.70 -23.20 5.30
CA ARG A 319 -11.54 -22.58 4.63
C ARG A 319 -11.68 -22.63 3.12
N LEU A 320 -12.19 -23.75 2.59
CA LEU A 320 -12.45 -23.88 1.15
C LEU A 320 -13.55 -22.93 0.68
N ALA A 321 -14.63 -22.76 1.44
CA ALA A 321 -15.67 -21.79 1.12
C ALA A 321 -15.13 -20.34 1.13
N ALA A 322 -14.29 -19.99 2.11
CA ALA A 322 -13.62 -18.68 2.15
C ALA A 322 -12.68 -18.50 0.95
N LEU A 323 -11.88 -19.52 0.59
CA LEU A 323 -11.02 -19.51 -0.57
C LEU A 323 -11.81 -19.32 -1.88
N ARG A 324 -12.94 -20.01 -2.02
CA ARG A 324 -13.85 -19.88 -3.17
C ARG A 324 -14.40 -18.44 -3.26
N GLY A 325 -14.92 -17.90 -2.15
CA GLY A 325 -15.42 -16.52 -2.10
C GLY A 325 -14.33 -15.49 -2.45
N ALA A 326 -13.11 -15.65 -1.95
CA ALA A 326 -11.98 -14.79 -2.29
C ALA A 326 -11.65 -14.85 -3.80
N LEU A 327 -11.59 -16.03 -4.39
CA LEU A 327 -11.35 -16.22 -5.82
C LEU A 327 -12.48 -15.63 -6.68
N GLU A 328 -13.74 -15.75 -6.25
CA GLU A 328 -14.91 -15.11 -6.90
C GLU A 328 -14.84 -13.59 -6.83
N ALA A 329 -14.31 -13.04 -5.74
CA ALA A 329 -14.05 -11.61 -5.58
C ALA A 329 -12.81 -11.12 -6.36
N GLY A 330 -12.07 -11.99 -7.03
CA GLY A 330 -10.91 -11.64 -7.85
C GLY A 330 -9.56 -11.76 -7.14
N ALA A 331 -9.48 -12.49 -6.03
CA ALA A 331 -8.22 -12.72 -5.34
C ALA A 331 -7.24 -13.54 -6.16
N VAL A 332 -5.93 -13.31 -5.91
CA VAL A 332 -4.82 -14.15 -6.36
C VAL A 332 -4.40 -15.06 -5.22
N ILE A 333 -4.07 -16.30 -5.54
CA ILE A 333 -3.56 -17.30 -4.59
C ILE A 333 -2.24 -17.88 -5.06
N GLY A 334 -1.38 -18.28 -4.11
CA GLY A 334 -0.21 -19.10 -4.39
C GLY A 334 -0.59 -20.59 -4.41
N VAL A 335 -0.10 -21.33 -5.39
CA VAL A 335 -0.40 -22.76 -5.57
C VAL A 335 0.85 -23.59 -5.84
N PRO A 336 1.05 -24.72 -5.13
CA PRO A 336 2.10 -25.66 -5.47
C PRO A 336 1.70 -26.46 -6.73
N THR A 337 2.67 -26.75 -7.60
CA THR A 337 2.47 -27.67 -8.74
C THR A 337 3.60 -28.66 -8.83
N ASP A 338 3.49 -29.65 -9.71
CA ASP A 338 4.52 -30.63 -10.05
C ASP A 338 5.77 -30.02 -10.72
N THR A 339 5.69 -28.79 -11.23
CA THR A 339 6.79 -28.14 -11.96
C THR A 339 7.41 -26.97 -11.19
N VAL A 340 6.64 -25.95 -10.88
CA VAL A 340 7.07 -24.73 -10.20
C VAL A 340 5.94 -24.22 -9.31
N TYR A 341 6.27 -23.45 -8.28
CA TYR A 341 5.24 -22.77 -7.49
C TYR A 341 4.62 -21.63 -8.32
N GLY A 342 3.29 -21.56 -8.32
CA GLY A 342 2.54 -20.65 -9.18
C GLY A 342 1.69 -19.64 -8.45
N LEU A 343 1.35 -18.55 -9.14
CA LEU A 343 0.23 -17.67 -8.83
C LEU A 343 -0.97 -18.11 -9.64
N ALA A 344 -2.15 -18.09 -9.03
CA ALA A 344 -3.39 -18.47 -9.69
C ALA A 344 -4.55 -17.53 -9.33
N ALA A 345 -5.44 -17.33 -10.27
CA ALA A 345 -6.70 -16.62 -10.11
C ALA A 345 -7.81 -17.39 -10.83
N ARG A 346 -9.05 -17.10 -10.55
CA ARG A 346 -10.17 -17.75 -11.23
C ARG A 346 -10.15 -17.39 -12.73
N TRP A 347 -10.23 -18.40 -13.61
CA TRP A 347 -10.05 -18.27 -15.07
C TRP A 347 -11.10 -17.41 -15.76
N ASP A 348 -12.28 -17.23 -15.15
CA ASP A 348 -13.42 -16.44 -15.63
C ASP A 348 -13.55 -15.07 -14.94
N SER A 349 -12.64 -14.73 -13.99
CA SER A 349 -12.62 -13.46 -13.29
C SER A 349 -11.71 -12.43 -13.98
N ALA A 350 -12.28 -11.39 -14.58
CA ALA A 350 -11.50 -10.30 -15.16
C ALA A 350 -10.69 -9.54 -14.10
N ALA A 351 -11.26 -9.31 -12.90
CA ALA A 351 -10.58 -8.68 -11.78
C ALA A 351 -9.41 -9.55 -11.29
N GLY A 352 -9.62 -10.87 -11.13
CA GLY A 352 -8.57 -11.81 -10.74
C GLY A 352 -7.42 -11.86 -11.75
N MET A 353 -7.72 -11.81 -13.05
CA MET A 353 -6.68 -11.76 -14.09
C MET A 353 -5.91 -10.45 -14.07
N GLN A 354 -6.57 -9.33 -13.84
CA GLN A 354 -5.90 -8.03 -13.69
C GLN A 354 -4.95 -8.05 -12.48
N ALA A 355 -5.41 -8.56 -11.34
CA ALA A 355 -4.59 -8.70 -10.14
C ALA A 355 -3.40 -9.66 -10.35
N LEU A 356 -3.61 -10.79 -11.03
CA LEU A 356 -2.56 -11.77 -11.35
C LEU A 356 -1.47 -11.16 -12.24
N LEU A 357 -1.85 -10.40 -13.26
CA LEU A 357 -0.90 -9.73 -14.16
C LEU A 357 -0.14 -8.60 -13.45
N ALA A 358 -0.83 -7.84 -12.60
CA ALA A 358 -0.22 -6.78 -11.79
C ALA A 358 0.82 -7.34 -10.81
N ALA A 359 0.51 -8.46 -10.12
CA ALA A 359 1.44 -9.15 -9.23
C ALA A 359 2.76 -9.55 -9.89
N LYS A 360 2.75 -9.80 -11.19
CA LYS A 360 3.94 -10.16 -11.98
C LYS A 360 4.60 -9.01 -12.73
N GLY A 361 4.02 -7.84 -12.75
CA GLY A 361 4.45 -6.75 -13.63
C GLY A 361 4.35 -7.13 -15.12
N ARG A 362 3.38 -7.98 -15.50
CA ARG A 362 3.21 -8.47 -16.88
C ARG A 362 2.25 -7.63 -17.70
N SER A 363 2.56 -7.53 -18.99
CA SER A 363 1.65 -6.97 -19.99
C SER A 363 0.41 -7.86 -20.20
N PRO A 364 -0.80 -7.27 -20.40
CA PRO A 364 -2.04 -8.00 -20.71
C PRO A 364 -1.99 -8.87 -21.98
N GLN A 365 -1.01 -8.67 -22.86
CA GLN A 365 -0.85 -9.44 -24.10
C GLN A 365 -0.22 -10.82 -23.89
N GLN A 366 0.29 -11.13 -22.71
CA GLN A 366 0.90 -12.44 -22.42
C GLN A 366 -0.16 -13.41 -21.90
N SER A 367 -0.49 -14.40 -22.74
CA SER A 367 -1.48 -15.43 -22.41
C SER A 367 -1.05 -16.32 -21.24
N VAL A 368 -2.02 -16.68 -20.39
CA VAL A 368 -1.87 -17.54 -19.22
C VAL A 368 -2.62 -18.86 -19.45
N ALA A 369 -2.05 -19.97 -18.99
CA ALA A 369 -2.69 -21.29 -19.07
C ALA A 369 -3.73 -21.49 -17.95
N ALA A 370 -4.68 -22.39 -18.18
CA ALA A 370 -5.67 -22.79 -17.18
C ALA A 370 -5.33 -24.17 -16.58
N LEU A 371 -5.41 -24.27 -15.25
CA LEU A 371 -5.29 -25.49 -14.46
C LEU A 371 -6.67 -26.11 -14.27
N PHE A 372 -6.78 -27.40 -14.55
CA PHE A 372 -7.99 -28.20 -14.36
C PHE A 372 -7.74 -29.31 -13.35
N ALA A 373 -8.79 -29.78 -12.68
CA ALA A 373 -8.70 -30.89 -11.73
C ALA A 373 -8.53 -32.25 -12.42
N SER A 374 -9.08 -32.41 -13.64
CA SER A 374 -9.04 -33.64 -14.40
C SER A 374 -9.22 -33.40 -15.89
N VAL A 375 -8.90 -34.41 -16.72
CA VAL A 375 -9.18 -34.38 -18.17
C VAL A 375 -10.70 -34.41 -18.42
N ASP A 376 -11.47 -35.05 -17.57
CA ASP A 376 -12.94 -35.06 -17.69
C ASP A 376 -13.53 -33.66 -17.46
N ASP A 377 -12.96 -32.88 -16.52
CA ASP A 377 -13.34 -31.47 -16.37
C ASP A 377 -12.98 -30.63 -17.61
N VAL A 378 -11.84 -30.89 -18.23
CA VAL A 378 -11.47 -30.26 -19.51
C VAL A 378 -12.53 -30.54 -20.57
N LYS A 379 -12.93 -31.81 -20.75
CA LYS A 379 -13.96 -32.22 -21.74
C LYS A 379 -15.31 -31.58 -21.44
N ARG A 380 -15.69 -31.55 -20.18
CA ARG A 380 -16.96 -30.94 -19.73
C ARG A 380 -17.02 -29.44 -19.96
N LEU A 381 -15.91 -28.73 -19.72
CA LEU A 381 -15.84 -27.27 -19.79
C LEU A 381 -15.45 -26.76 -21.18
N LEU A 382 -14.82 -27.60 -22.02
CA LEU A 382 -14.46 -27.30 -23.40
C LEU A 382 -15.22 -28.23 -24.37
N PRO A 383 -16.52 -28.02 -24.59
CA PRO A 383 -17.33 -28.91 -25.42
C PRO A 383 -16.90 -28.93 -26.89
N ASP A 384 -16.11 -27.95 -27.35
CA ASP A 384 -15.53 -27.84 -28.69
C ASP A 384 -14.14 -28.51 -28.82
N LEU A 385 -13.64 -29.17 -27.74
CA LEU A 385 -12.38 -29.90 -27.74
C LEU A 385 -12.35 -31.01 -28.80
N LYS A 386 -11.34 -31.01 -29.64
CA LYS A 386 -11.21 -31.99 -30.72
C LYS A 386 -10.82 -33.38 -30.19
N PRO A 387 -11.38 -34.46 -30.74
CA PRO A 387 -11.12 -35.84 -30.26
C PRO A 387 -9.63 -36.23 -30.23
N ALA A 388 -8.83 -35.80 -31.21
CA ALA A 388 -7.40 -36.07 -31.23
C ALA A 388 -6.68 -35.40 -30.05
N ALA A 389 -7.00 -34.14 -29.73
CA ALA A 389 -6.44 -33.45 -28.58
C ALA A 389 -6.89 -34.09 -27.26
N ALA A 390 -8.15 -34.52 -27.14
CA ALA A 390 -8.65 -35.25 -25.99
C ALA A 390 -7.89 -36.54 -25.71
N ARG A 391 -7.63 -37.35 -26.76
CA ARG A 391 -6.84 -38.57 -26.65
C ARG A 391 -5.40 -38.34 -26.18
N VAL A 392 -4.74 -37.26 -26.64
CA VAL A 392 -3.41 -36.86 -26.15
C VAL A 392 -3.45 -36.55 -24.68
N MET A 393 -4.45 -35.75 -24.26
CA MET A 393 -4.59 -35.36 -22.85
C MET A 393 -4.89 -36.54 -21.93
N GLU A 394 -5.75 -37.48 -22.37
CA GLU A 394 -6.05 -38.72 -21.63
C GLU A 394 -4.82 -39.60 -21.41
N ALA A 395 -3.91 -39.61 -22.38
CA ALA A 395 -2.70 -40.44 -22.34
C ALA A 395 -1.56 -39.78 -21.52
N LEU A 396 -1.50 -38.43 -21.44
CA LEU A 396 -0.34 -37.74 -20.92
C LEU A 396 -0.62 -36.90 -19.66
N LEU A 397 -1.89 -36.61 -19.31
CA LEU A 397 -2.26 -35.86 -18.12
C LEU A 397 -2.89 -36.76 -17.04
N PRO A 398 -2.65 -36.50 -15.75
CA PRO A 398 -1.90 -35.36 -15.20
C PRO A 398 -0.39 -35.47 -15.49
N GLY A 399 0.29 -34.28 -15.55
CA GLY A 399 1.73 -34.26 -15.81
C GLY A 399 2.29 -32.86 -16.10
N PRO A 400 3.62 -32.77 -16.30
CA PRO A 400 4.33 -31.49 -16.43
C PRO A 400 4.19 -30.88 -17.85
N TYR A 401 3.01 -30.97 -18.43
CA TYR A 401 2.68 -30.51 -19.77
C TYR A 401 1.64 -29.40 -19.76
N THR A 402 1.71 -28.51 -20.75
CA THR A 402 0.64 -27.56 -21.10
C THR A 402 0.31 -27.77 -22.57
N PHE A 403 -0.91 -28.18 -22.87
CA PHE A 403 -1.39 -28.40 -24.23
C PHE A 403 -2.23 -27.23 -24.72
N VAL A 404 -1.82 -26.61 -25.83
CA VAL A 404 -2.60 -25.53 -26.46
C VAL A 404 -3.62 -26.17 -27.42
N VAL A 405 -4.90 -25.84 -27.17
CA VAL A 405 -6.04 -26.33 -27.96
C VAL A 405 -6.88 -25.17 -28.49
N SER A 406 -7.61 -25.42 -29.59
CA SER A 406 -8.62 -24.48 -30.07
C SER A 406 -9.86 -24.57 -29.19
N THR A 407 -10.38 -23.43 -28.78
CA THR A 407 -11.68 -23.30 -28.10
C THR A 407 -12.20 -21.89 -28.19
N SER A 408 -13.54 -21.76 -28.29
CA SER A 408 -14.27 -20.51 -28.28
C SER A 408 -14.99 -20.23 -26.95
N VAL A 409 -14.76 -21.08 -25.95
CA VAL A 409 -15.41 -20.93 -24.63
C VAL A 409 -15.03 -19.60 -23.99
N ALA A 410 -16.02 -18.87 -23.50
CA ALA A 410 -15.84 -17.57 -22.85
C ALA A 410 -15.05 -17.69 -21.54
N ARG A 411 -14.08 -16.81 -21.36
CA ARG A 411 -13.18 -16.74 -20.21
C ARG A 411 -12.67 -15.30 -20.03
N ALA A 412 -11.98 -15.03 -18.94
CA ALA A 412 -11.42 -13.72 -18.69
C ALA A 412 -10.32 -13.35 -19.72
N PRO A 413 -10.13 -12.06 -20.03
CA PRO A 413 -9.02 -11.59 -20.86
C PRO A 413 -7.67 -12.13 -20.36
N ALA A 414 -6.73 -12.41 -21.30
CA ALA A 414 -5.41 -12.97 -21.05
C ALA A 414 -5.39 -14.46 -20.60
N VAL A 415 -6.53 -15.12 -20.39
CA VAL A 415 -6.57 -16.59 -20.26
C VAL A 415 -6.63 -17.20 -21.65
N GLY A 416 -5.48 -17.62 -22.17
CA GLY A 416 -5.34 -18.00 -23.58
C GLY A 416 -5.46 -16.82 -24.54
N THR A 417 -5.90 -17.12 -25.78
CA THR A 417 -6.28 -16.12 -26.79
C THR A 417 -7.78 -16.24 -27.10
N ALA A 418 -8.32 -15.45 -28.00
CA ALA A 418 -9.74 -15.53 -28.36
C ALA A 418 -10.17 -16.93 -28.84
N ASP A 419 -9.28 -17.65 -29.51
CA ASP A 419 -9.51 -18.93 -30.20
C ASP A 419 -8.69 -20.12 -29.67
N SER A 420 -7.87 -19.91 -28.64
CA SER A 420 -7.01 -20.95 -28.09
C SER A 420 -6.79 -20.84 -26.58
N LEU A 421 -6.57 -21.97 -25.93
CA LEU A 421 -6.31 -22.08 -24.49
C LEU A 421 -5.18 -23.05 -24.22
N GLY A 422 -4.25 -22.67 -23.35
CA GLY A 422 -3.30 -23.58 -22.72
C GLY A 422 -3.99 -24.35 -21.58
N VAL A 423 -4.10 -25.65 -21.70
CA VAL A 423 -4.73 -26.58 -20.75
C VAL A 423 -3.65 -27.35 -20.00
N ARG A 424 -3.78 -27.42 -18.68
CA ARG A 424 -2.90 -28.18 -17.80
C ARG A 424 -3.69 -28.92 -16.74
N VAL A 425 -3.37 -30.17 -16.49
CA VAL A 425 -3.76 -30.94 -15.31
C VAL A 425 -2.45 -31.30 -14.60
N PRO A 426 -2.08 -30.60 -13.50
CA PRO A 426 -0.80 -30.81 -12.83
C PRO A 426 -0.75 -32.15 -12.11
N ASP A 427 0.39 -32.84 -12.11
CA ASP A 427 0.57 -34.07 -11.33
C ASP A 427 0.92 -33.73 -9.86
N HIS A 428 -0.05 -33.18 -9.16
CA HIS A 428 0.08 -32.75 -7.76
C HIS A 428 -1.22 -33.03 -7.00
N ALA A 429 -1.26 -34.14 -6.27
CA ALA A 429 -2.47 -34.69 -5.67
C ALA A 429 -3.27 -33.67 -4.81
N ALA A 430 -2.59 -32.94 -3.91
CA ALA A 430 -3.26 -31.96 -3.05
C ALA A 430 -3.86 -30.79 -3.86
N LEU A 431 -3.20 -30.33 -4.91
CA LEU A 431 -3.74 -29.29 -5.78
C LEU A 431 -4.92 -29.79 -6.62
N LEU A 432 -4.85 -31.02 -7.12
CA LEU A 432 -5.97 -31.63 -7.88
C LEU A 432 -7.21 -31.76 -6.99
N GLU A 433 -7.05 -32.14 -5.71
CA GLU A 433 -8.15 -32.18 -4.74
C GLU A 433 -8.76 -30.78 -4.55
N VAL A 434 -7.93 -29.76 -4.33
CA VAL A 434 -8.39 -28.36 -4.18
C VAL A 434 -9.14 -27.89 -5.43
N LEU A 435 -8.60 -28.12 -6.64
CA LEU A 435 -9.25 -27.76 -7.90
C LEU A 435 -10.59 -28.46 -8.08
N GLY A 436 -10.67 -29.76 -7.75
CA GLY A 436 -11.92 -30.53 -7.80
C GLY A 436 -12.98 -30.00 -6.85
N ARG A 437 -12.59 -29.66 -5.62
CA ARG A 437 -13.49 -29.08 -4.62
C ARG A 437 -13.89 -27.64 -4.92
N LEU A 438 -13.04 -26.83 -5.58
CA LEU A 438 -13.39 -25.49 -6.05
C LEU A 438 -14.43 -25.55 -7.19
N GLY A 439 -14.38 -26.57 -8.04
CA GLY A 439 -15.33 -26.78 -9.13
C GLY A 439 -15.16 -25.82 -10.31
N ALA A 440 -14.06 -25.09 -10.37
CA ALA A 440 -13.74 -24.15 -11.44
C ALA A 440 -12.23 -24.16 -11.75
N PRO A 441 -11.81 -23.99 -13.01
CA PRO A 441 -10.42 -23.86 -13.39
C PRO A 441 -9.78 -22.58 -12.84
N LEU A 442 -8.47 -22.63 -12.63
CA LEU A 442 -7.66 -21.48 -12.25
C LEU A 442 -6.70 -21.11 -13.40
N ALA A 443 -6.66 -19.87 -13.80
CA ALA A 443 -5.60 -19.33 -14.63
C ALA A 443 -4.33 -19.19 -13.80
N ALA A 444 -3.20 -19.75 -14.24
CA ALA A 444 -1.98 -19.81 -13.45
C ALA A 444 -0.72 -19.47 -14.23
N THR A 445 0.23 -18.86 -13.52
CA THR A 445 1.58 -18.55 -14.01
C THR A 445 2.59 -18.82 -12.90
N SER A 446 3.91 -18.98 -13.21
CA SER A 446 4.95 -19.11 -12.17
C SER A 446 4.99 -17.90 -11.23
N ALA A 447 5.32 -18.10 -9.96
CA ALA A 447 5.28 -17.07 -8.91
C ALA A 447 6.57 -16.24 -8.80
N ASN A 448 7.37 -16.11 -9.88
CA ASN A 448 8.55 -15.26 -9.96
C ASN A 448 8.26 -13.94 -10.67
N LYS A 449 9.09 -12.93 -10.49
CA LYS A 449 9.14 -11.77 -11.39
C LYS A 449 9.67 -12.20 -12.77
N THR A 450 9.30 -11.46 -13.81
CA THR A 450 9.71 -11.79 -15.18
C THR A 450 11.23 -11.80 -15.31
N GLY A 451 11.81 -12.94 -15.69
CA GLY A 451 13.26 -13.11 -15.87
C GLY A 451 14.02 -13.64 -14.65
N GLU A 452 13.36 -13.81 -13.51
CA GLU A 452 13.95 -14.43 -12.32
C GLU A 452 13.76 -15.97 -12.33
N LYS A 453 14.49 -16.65 -11.44
CA LYS A 453 14.39 -18.11 -11.26
C LYS A 453 12.97 -18.50 -10.84
N ASP A 454 12.47 -19.59 -11.40
CA ASP A 454 11.17 -20.13 -11.01
C ASP A 454 11.22 -20.68 -9.56
N PRO A 455 10.29 -20.30 -8.67
CA PRO A 455 10.22 -20.80 -7.29
C PRO A 455 9.72 -22.25 -7.26
N THR A 456 10.21 -23.01 -6.29
CA THR A 456 9.79 -24.42 -6.07
C THR A 456 8.84 -24.57 -4.88
N GLY A 457 8.83 -23.60 -3.97
CA GLY A 457 7.96 -23.54 -2.82
C GLY A 457 7.55 -22.11 -2.49
N VAL A 458 6.70 -21.93 -1.50
CA VAL A 458 6.25 -20.62 -1.02
C VAL A 458 7.41 -19.78 -0.46
N GLU A 459 8.40 -20.45 0.13
CA GLU A 459 9.61 -19.87 0.69
C GLU A 459 10.54 -19.24 -0.35
N ASP A 460 10.45 -19.66 -1.61
CA ASP A 460 11.25 -19.12 -2.71
C ASP A 460 10.57 -17.92 -3.39
N VAL A 461 9.32 -17.62 -3.05
CA VAL A 461 8.54 -16.54 -3.70
C VAL A 461 9.00 -15.19 -3.16
N ASP A 462 9.27 -14.24 -4.07
CA ASP A 462 9.55 -12.85 -3.68
C ASP A 462 8.45 -12.34 -2.73
N PRO A 463 8.81 -11.76 -1.57
CA PRO A 463 7.85 -11.29 -0.57
C PRO A 463 6.80 -10.32 -1.12
N LEU A 464 7.15 -9.45 -2.08
CA LEU A 464 6.20 -8.53 -2.72
C LEU A 464 5.19 -9.26 -3.62
N VAL A 465 5.65 -10.33 -4.30
CA VAL A 465 4.76 -11.20 -5.08
C VAL A 465 3.84 -11.97 -4.14
N LEU A 466 4.37 -12.51 -3.05
CA LEU A 466 3.60 -13.21 -2.03
C LEU A 466 2.58 -12.28 -1.34
N ALA A 467 2.95 -11.03 -1.10
CA ALA A 467 2.07 -10.01 -0.53
C ALA A 467 0.84 -9.69 -1.41
N SER A 468 0.89 -10.01 -2.71
CA SER A 468 -0.26 -9.87 -3.61
C SER A 468 -1.27 -11.03 -3.53
N CYS A 469 -0.91 -12.11 -2.83
CA CYS A 469 -1.78 -13.26 -2.65
C CYS A 469 -2.65 -13.12 -1.40
N SER A 470 -3.91 -13.52 -1.48
CA SER A 470 -4.78 -13.66 -0.30
C SER A 470 -4.48 -14.93 0.50
N VAL A 471 -4.10 -16.00 -0.18
CA VAL A 471 -3.73 -17.30 0.38
C VAL A 471 -2.54 -17.88 -0.39
N ALA A 472 -1.60 -18.49 0.30
CA ALA A 472 -0.54 -19.31 -0.29
C ALA A 472 -0.73 -20.76 0.17
N LEU A 473 -1.01 -21.65 -0.75
CA LEU A 473 -1.12 -23.07 -0.47
C LEU A 473 0.28 -23.69 -0.45
N THR A 474 0.58 -24.49 0.58
CA THR A 474 1.82 -25.26 0.63
C THR A 474 1.58 -26.71 0.23
N ALA A 475 2.60 -27.35 -0.33
CA ALA A 475 2.62 -28.78 -0.57
C ALA A 475 3.03 -29.54 0.69
N PRO A 476 2.64 -30.84 0.83
CA PRO A 476 3.22 -31.73 1.81
C PRO A 476 4.75 -31.82 1.65
N ALA A 477 5.45 -31.99 2.78
CA ALA A 477 6.90 -32.20 2.74
C ALA A 477 7.24 -33.43 1.87
N GLY A 478 8.15 -33.25 0.89
CA GLY A 478 8.57 -34.30 -0.04
C GLY A 478 7.76 -34.41 -1.33
N ALA A 479 6.77 -33.55 -1.57
CA ALA A 479 6.16 -33.42 -2.89
C ALA A 479 7.23 -32.94 -3.89
N GLY A 480 7.59 -33.82 -4.85
CA GLY A 480 8.64 -33.51 -5.82
C GLY A 480 8.21 -32.39 -6.76
N VAL A 481 8.96 -31.29 -6.76
CA VAL A 481 8.78 -30.17 -7.71
C VAL A 481 9.96 -30.18 -8.68
N ALA A 482 9.69 -30.17 -9.99
CA ALA A 482 10.73 -30.26 -11.00
C ALA A 482 11.68 -29.05 -11.06
N GLY A 483 11.25 -27.90 -10.55
CA GLY A 483 12.00 -26.63 -10.59
C GLY A 483 12.15 -26.04 -11.99
N THR A 484 11.43 -26.59 -12.96
CA THR A 484 11.40 -26.13 -14.35
C THR A 484 9.95 -26.08 -14.83
N ALA A 485 9.57 -25.02 -15.49
CA ALA A 485 8.21 -24.81 -15.98
C ALA A 485 7.76 -25.95 -16.93
N SER A 486 6.45 -26.13 -17.13
CA SER A 486 5.87 -27.14 -17.99
C SER A 486 6.31 -27.00 -19.46
N THR A 487 6.47 -28.14 -20.17
CA THR A 487 6.64 -28.17 -21.61
C THR A 487 5.33 -27.79 -22.30
N VAL A 488 5.37 -26.84 -23.23
CA VAL A 488 4.17 -26.34 -23.93
C VAL A 488 4.13 -26.88 -25.34
N VAL A 489 3.05 -27.60 -25.67
CA VAL A 489 2.86 -28.22 -26.99
C VAL A 489 1.55 -27.77 -27.62
N ASP A 490 1.61 -27.33 -28.87
CA ASP A 490 0.45 -26.95 -29.66
C ASP A 490 -0.20 -28.20 -30.31
N LEU A 491 -1.41 -28.53 -29.88
CA LEU A 491 -2.20 -29.64 -30.43
C LEU A 491 -3.18 -29.18 -31.51
N ARG A 492 -3.29 -27.91 -31.81
CA ARG A 492 -4.23 -27.39 -32.82
C ARG A 492 -4.00 -27.97 -34.22
N PRO A 493 -2.74 -28.19 -34.65
CA PRO A 493 -2.47 -28.80 -35.95
C PRO A 493 -3.05 -30.19 -36.13
N LEU A 494 -3.23 -30.97 -35.05
CA LEU A 494 -3.81 -32.34 -35.12
C LEU A 494 -5.21 -32.33 -35.74
N SER A 495 -5.99 -31.26 -35.59
CA SER A 495 -7.32 -31.16 -36.20
C SER A 495 -7.29 -31.09 -37.74
N ALA A 496 -6.15 -30.75 -38.32
CA ALA A 496 -5.92 -30.68 -39.76
C ALA A 496 -5.03 -31.85 -40.24
N GLY A 497 -4.77 -32.88 -39.40
CA GLY A 497 -3.90 -34.00 -39.71
C GLY A 497 -2.41 -33.64 -39.78
N ALA A 498 -2.01 -32.51 -39.21
CA ALA A 498 -0.61 -32.09 -39.14
C ALA A 498 -0.01 -32.38 -37.76
N ALA A 499 1.30 -32.54 -37.70
CA ALA A 499 2.01 -32.86 -36.47
C ALA A 499 1.91 -31.71 -35.44
N PRO A 500 1.83 -32.04 -34.14
CA PRO A 500 1.89 -31.04 -33.07
C PRO A 500 3.26 -30.37 -33.00
N ALA A 501 3.33 -29.18 -32.42
CA ALA A 501 4.56 -28.39 -32.34
C ALA A 501 4.91 -28.03 -30.90
N VAL A 502 6.19 -28.08 -30.52
CA VAL A 502 6.68 -27.60 -29.24
C VAL A 502 6.78 -26.08 -29.30
N LEU A 503 6.02 -25.37 -28.44
CA LEU A 503 6.04 -23.92 -28.33
C LEU A 503 7.04 -23.43 -27.27
N ARG A 504 7.31 -24.27 -26.25
CA ARG A 504 8.29 -23.99 -25.21
C ARG A 504 8.82 -25.28 -24.61
N GLU A 505 10.13 -25.37 -24.53
CA GLU A 505 10.81 -26.42 -23.77
C GLU A 505 10.57 -26.25 -22.28
N GLY A 506 10.47 -27.35 -21.54
CA GLY A 506 10.19 -27.34 -20.11
C GLY A 506 10.71 -28.57 -19.39
N ALA A 507 10.03 -28.99 -18.32
CA ALA A 507 10.44 -30.12 -17.45
C ALA A 507 10.64 -31.45 -18.18
N VAL A 508 9.99 -31.65 -19.29
CA VAL A 508 10.20 -32.81 -20.17
C VAL A 508 10.66 -32.32 -21.54
N PRO A 509 11.74 -32.89 -22.13
CA PRO A 509 12.19 -32.51 -23.47
C PRO A 509 11.07 -32.63 -24.51
N GLY A 510 10.87 -31.59 -25.31
CA GLY A 510 9.78 -31.53 -26.29
C GLY A 510 9.78 -32.67 -27.27
N ALA A 511 10.96 -33.11 -27.75
CA ALA A 511 11.10 -34.29 -28.64
C ALA A 511 10.49 -35.54 -27.99
N GLN A 512 10.74 -35.78 -26.70
CA GLN A 512 10.17 -36.91 -25.98
C GLN A 512 8.64 -36.83 -25.86
N VAL A 513 8.09 -35.64 -25.75
CA VAL A 513 6.63 -35.43 -25.71
C VAL A 513 6.04 -35.71 -27.08
N LEU A 514 6.66 -35.24 -28.17
CA LEU A 514 6.23 -35.52 -29.54
C LEU A 514 6.27 -37.01 -29.87
N ASP A 515 7.32 -37.72 -29.46
CA ASP A 515 7.43 -39.19 -29.64
C ASP A 515 6.28 -39.92 -28.93
N ARG A 516 5.93 -39.53 -27.70
CA ARG A 516 4.78 -40.09 -26.97
C ARG A 516 3.45 -39.82 -27.68
N ILE A 517 3.28 -38.62 -28.26
CA ILE A 517 2.07 -38.28 -29.02
C ILE A 517 2.01 -39.10 -30.32
N ALA A 518 3.12 -39.21 -31.05
CA ALA A 518 3.20 -40.01 -32.26
C ALA A 518 2.88 -41.52 -32.02
N ALA A 519 3.28 -42.05 -30.86
CA ALA A 519 2.97 -43.43 -30.47
C ALA A 519 1.46 -43.70 -30.27
N LEU A 520 0.62 -42.66 -30.15
CA LEU A 520 -0.84 -42.77 -30.08
C LEU A 520 -1.51 -42.96 -31.44
N GLY A 521 -0.72 -42.93 -32.55
CA GLY A 521 -1.23 -43.08 -33.90
C GLY A 521 -2.14 -41.92 -34.36
N LEU A 522 -1.80 -40.70 -33.94
CA LEU A 522 -2.53 -39.47 -34.23
C LEU A 522 -1.80 -38.59 -35.23
#